data_8a76ad1a14960d973cd104f037970d84
#
_entry.id   8a76ad1a14960d973cd104f037970d84
#
_cell.length_a   1.000
_cell.length_b   1.000
_cell.length_c   1.000
_cell.angle_alpha   90.00
_cell.angle_beta   90.00
_cell.angle_gamma   90.00
#
_symmetry.space_group_name_H-M   'P 1'
#
loop_
_entity.id
_entity.type
_entity.pdbx_description
1 polymer ?
#
loop_
_entity_poly.entity_id
_entity_poly.type
_entity_poly.pdbx_seq_one_letter_code
_entity_poly.pdbx_strand_id
1 'polypeptide(L)'
;MNLTLKINGKEFQLDAPPSTTLLAALRGLGFYGIKFGDEDGLSGSDTVLLNGKPVNAGSLLAAQVENQAVVTIEALGEHPEQGWRKTDGLHPLQKAFVESGAIQCGYCTPAQILAAKSLLEKNPNPSEEEVREAISGVLCRCTGYLKPVQAVMTAAAELRGDEKFDIGDSGLVDFRFPSNDSPIAPPDS
;
A
#
# COMPACT_ATOMS: atom_id res chain seq x y z
N MET A 1 14.02 0.82 27.66
CA MET A 1 12.83 1.41 28.26
C MET A 1 11.62 0.57 27.91
N ASN A 2 10.73 0.35 28.88
CA ASN A 2 9.50 -0.39 28.61
C ASN A 2 8.50 0.52 27.91
N LEU A 3 8.03 0.08 26.73
CA LEU A 3 7.05 0.78 25.90
C LEU A 3 5.80 -0.08 25.76
N THR A 4 4.63 0.53 25.72
CA THR A 4 3.38 -0.13 25.38
C THR A 4 2.90 0.37 24.02
N LEU A 5 2.88 -0.51 23.02
CA LEU A 5 2.39 -0.20 21.68
C LEU A 5 1.03 -0.87 21.46
N LYS A 6 0.07 -0.11 20.93
CA LYS A 6 -1.24 -0.62 20.53
C LYS A 6 -1.22 -0.91 19.04
N ILE A 7 -1.07 -2.18 18.68
CA ILE A 7 -0.91 -2.62 17.29
C ILE A 7 -2.09 -3.51 16.92
N ASN A 8 -2.82 -3.15 15.86
CA ASN A 8 -3.95 -3.93 15.35
C ASN A 8 -4.98 -4.26 16.47
N GLY A 9 -5.24 -3.29 17.36
CA GLY A 9 -6.18 -3.45 18.47
C GLY A 9 -5.67 -4.23 19.66
N LYS A 10 -4.42 -4.72 19.66
CA LYS A 10 -3.79 -5.44 20.77
C LYS A 10 -2.65 -4.64 21.38
N GLU A 11 -2.43 -4.82 22.69
CA GLU A 11 -1.30 -4.19 23.39
C GLU A 11 -0.09 -5.13 23.39
N PHE A 12 1.06 -4.53 23.06
CA PHE A 12 2.37 -5.21 23.06
C PHE A 12 3.30 -4.44 23.98
N GLN A 13 3.96 -5.14 24.88
CA GLN A 13 5.02 -4.59 25.71
C GLN A 13 6.36 -4.89 25.07
N LEU A 14 7.19 -3.88 24.95
CA LEU A 14 8.51 -3.96 24.33
C LEU A 14 9.54 -3.26 25.23
N ASP A 15 10.61 -3.97 25.58
CA ASP A 15 11.80 -3.33 26.14
C ASP A 15 12.78 -3.02 25.02
N ALA A 16 12.97 -1.74 24.75
CA ALA A 16 13.80 -1.29 23.63
C ALA A 16 14.59 -0.02 23.98
N PRO A 17 15.75 0.20 23.33
CA PRO A 17 16.45 1.46 23.37
C PRO A 17 15.56 2.65 22.97
N PRO A 18 15.76 3.85 23.52
CA PRO A 18 14.98 5.04 23.14
C PRO A 18 15.08 5.43 21.66
N SER A 19 16.18 5.03 21.00
CA SER A 19 16.44 5.27 19.58
C SER A 19 15.76 4.26 18.63
N THR A 20 15.03 3.29 19.17
CA THR A 20 14.37 2.27 18.35
C THR A 20 13.27 2.89 17.49
N THR A 21 13.38 2.74 16.16
CA THR A 21 12.33 3.20 15.25
C THR A 21 11.07 2.34 15.38
N LEU A 22 9.92 2.92 15.04
CA LEU A 22 8.67 2.16 15.01
C LEU A 22 8.77 0.96 14.05
N LEU A 23 9.42 1.12 12.91
CA LEU A 23 9.67 0.03 11.96
C LEU A 23 10.44 -1.13 12.61
N ALA A 24 11.55 -0.82 13.30
CA ALA A 24 12.35 -1.84 13.98
C ALA A 24 11.55 -2.55 15.07
N ALA A 25 10.78 -1.80 15.87
CA ALA A 25 9.92 -2.35 16.91
C ALA A 25 8.85 -3.29 16.33
N LEU A 26 8.13 -2.85 15.30
CA LEU A 26 7.07 -3.65 14.66
C LEU A 26 7.63 -4.93 14.02
N ARG A 27 8.75 -4.84 13.31
CA ARG A 27 9.38 -6.03 12.72
C ARG A 27 9.95 -6.97 13.78
N GLY A 28 10.48 -6.46 14.88
CA GLY A 28 10.90 -7.25 16.04
C GLY A 28 9.75 -8.02 16.71
N LEU A 29 8.53 -7.49 16.63
CA LEU A 29 7.30 -8.13 17.10
C LEU A 29 6.65 -9.08 16.08
N GLY A 30 7.26 -9.26 14.88
CA GLY A 30 6.78 -10.20 13.87
C GLY A 30 5.87 -9.61 12.78
N PHE A 31 5.68 -8.28 12.74
CA PHE A 31 4.90 -7.62 11.69
C PHE A 31 5.76 -7.39 10.43
N TYR A 32 5.89 -8.41 9.60
CA TYR A 32 6.77 -8.40 8.43
C TYR A 32 6.14 -7.83 7.16
N GLY A 33 4.85 -7.55 7.16
CA GLY A 33 4.16 -6.84 6.08
C GLY A 33 4.70 -5.43 5.88
N ILE A 34 5.25 -4.81 6.92
CA ILE A 34 5.93 -3.53 6.85
C ILE A 34 7.33 -3.74 6.28
N LYS A 35 7.64 -3.04 5.17
CA LYS A 35 8.90 -3.26 4.44
C LYS A 35 9.91 -2.16 4.77
N PHE A 36 11.17 -2.56 4.91
CA PHE A 36 12.27 -1.61 5.00
C PHE A 36 12.65 -1.15 3.59
N GLY A 37 12.40 0.09 3.24
CA GLY A 37 12.71 0.63 1.92
C GLY A 37 13.99 1.44 1.86
N ASP A 38 14.17 2.28 2.87
CA ASP A 38 15.31 3.18 3.02
C ASP A 38 15.36 3.71 4.46
N GLU A 39 16.44 4.42 4.80
CA GLU A 39 16.65 5.02 6.11
C GLU A 39 16.07 6.43 6.22
N ASP A 40 15.83 7.07 5.07
CA ASP A 40 15.41 8.47 5.00
C ASP A 40 13.87 8.64 4.94
N GLY A 41 13.12 7.53 4.84
CA GLY A 41 11.66 7.53 4.75
C GLY A 41 11.11 8.03 3.42
N LEU A 42 11.92 8.01 2.35
CA LEU A 42 11.56 8.54 1.03
C LEU A 42 10.77 7.53 0.19
N SER A 43 10.95 6.22 0.44
CA SER A 43 10.29 5.18 -0.35
C SER A 43 8.84 4.94 0.07
N GLY A 44 8.48 5.24 1.31
CA GLY A 44 7.16 5.00 1.88
C GLY A 44 6.75 3.53 1.98
N SER A 45 7.65 2.57 1.70
CA SER A 45 7.34 1.13 1.77
C SER A 45 7.09 0.64 3.19
N ASP A 46 7.48 1.43 4.19
CA ASP A 46 7.29 1.24 5.62
C ASP A 46 6.03 1.93 6.17
N THR A 47 5.14 2.38 5.31
CA THR A 47 3.90 3.04 5.71
C THR A 47 3.03 2.14 6.60
N VAL A 48 2.62 2.69 7.74
CA VAL A 48 1.59 2.17 8.63
C VAL A 48 0.53 3.24 8.87
N LEU A 49 -0.60 2.88 9.46
CA LEU A 49 -1.57 3.89 9.90
C LEU A 49 -1.36 4.17 11.40
N LEU A 50 -1.13 5.43 11.73
CA LEU A 50 -1.09 5.93 13.09
C LEU A 50 -2.34 6.77 13.34
N ASN A 51 -3.23 6.29 14.21
CA ASN A 51 -4.54 6.92 14.42
C ASN A 51 -5.30 7.19 13.10
N GLY A 52 -5.26 6.22 12.17
CA GLY A 52 -5.90 6.29 10.86
C GLY A 52 -5.17 7.12 9.78
N LYS A 53 -4.03 7.73 10.10
CA LYS A 53 -3.25 8.53 9.14
C LYS A 53 -2.00 7.75 8.68
N PRO A 54 -1.66 7.75 7.38
CA PRO A 54 -0.45 7.10 6.89
C PRO A 54 0.79 7.85 7.40
N VAL A 55 1.74 7.09 7.92
CA VAL A 55 3.04 7.59 8.40
C VAL A 55 4.14 6.58 8.06
N ASN A 56 5.37 7.09 7.88
CA ASN A 56 6.54 6.24 7.64
C ASN A 56 7.10 5.75 8.99
N ALA A 57 7.04 4.45 9.21
CA ALA A 57 7.44 3.84 10.48
C ALA A 57 8.95 3.92 10.75
N GLY A 58 9.78 4.00 9.71
CA GLY A 58 11.22 4.18 9.82
C GLY A 58 11.64 5.57 10.30
N SER A 59 10.80 6.58 10.06
CA SER A 59 11.07 7.97 10.45
C SER A 59 10.53 8.35 11.84
N LEU A 60 9.84 7.43 12.50
CA LEU A 60 9.28 7.64 13.83
C LEU A 60 9.98 6.76 14.87
N LEU A 61 10.20 7.30 16.06
CA LEU A 61 10.64 6.49 17.19
C LEU A 61 9.44 5.76 17.82
N ALA A 62 9.64 4.52 18.25
CA ALA A 62 8.60 3.75 18.93
C ALA A 62 8.06 4.46 20.18
N ALA A 63 8.93 5.18 20.90
CA ALA A 63 8.56 5.98 22.06
C ALA A 63 7.60 7.15 21.74
N GLN A 64 7.65 7.71 20.53
CA GLN A 64 6.77 8.81 20.13
C GLN A 64 5.32 8.37 19.89
N VAL A 65 5.11 7.08 19.65
CA VAL A 65 3.79 6.51 19.34
C VAL A 65 3.23 5.63 20.46
N GLU A 66 3.83 5.71 21.64
CA GLU A 66 3.35 5.00 22.82
C GLU A 66 1.87 5.28 23.08
N ASN A 67 1.10 4.23 23.37
CA ASN A 67 -0.34 4.27 23.57
C ASN A 67 -1.19 4.76 22.39
N GLN A 68 -0.60 5.02 21.22
CA GLN A 68 -1.34 5.38 20.00
C GLN A 68 -1.72 4.13 19.19
N ALA A 69 -2.80 4.24 18.42
CA ALA A 69 -3.29 3.13 17.61
C ALA A 69 -2.47 3.00 16.32
N VAL A 70 -1.70 1.93 16.22
CA VAL A 70 -0.96 1.56 15.00
C VAL A 70 -1.71 0.46 14.27
N VAL A 71 -1.95 0.64 12.98
CA VAL A 71 -2.54 -0.39 12.11
C VAL A 71 -1.55 -0.77 11.02
N THR A 72 -1.30 -2.05 10.89
CA THR A 72 -0.44 -2.64 9.86
C THR A 72 -1.27 -3.44 8.87
N ILE A 73 -0.65 -3.86 7.76
CA ILE A 73 -1.36 -4.63 6.73
C ILE A 73 -1.95 -5.94 7.25
N GLU A 74 -1.35 -6.51 8.28
CA GLU A 74 -1.79 -7.74 8.94
C GLU A 74 -3.15 -7.58 9.66
N ALA A 75 -3.63 -6.37 9.86
CA ALA A 75 -4.98 -6.13 10.40
C ALA A 75 -6.08 -6.21 9.34
N LEU A 76 -5.73 -6.26 8.06
CA LEU A 76 -6.70 -6.26 6.97
C LEU A 76 -7.03 -7.68 6.53
N GLY A 77 -8.34 -7.94 6.40
CA GLY A 77 -8.84 -9.22 5.96
C GLY A 77 -8.62 -10.34 6.97
N GLU A 78 -9.06 -11.53 6.61
CA GLU A 78 -8.77 -12.76 7.34
C GLU A 78 -7.46 -13.32 6.81
N HIS A 79 -6.55 -13.70 7.69
CA HIS A 79 -5.36 -14.43 7.28
C HIS A 79 -5.79 -15.86 6.90
N PRO A 80 -5.74 -16.24 5.64
CA PRO A 80 -5.91 -17.64 5.28
C PRO A 80 -4.72 -18.40 5.87
N GLU A 81 -4.93 -19.14 6.91
CA GLU A 81 -3.89 -19.99 7.51
C GLU A 81 -3.34 -21.00 6.50
N GLN A 82 -4.07 -21.24 5.40
CA GLN A 82 -3.63 -22.15 4.36
C GLN A 82 -4.35 -21.86 3.04
N GLY A 83 -3.58 -21.55 2.00
CA GLY A 83 -4.05 -21.58 0.63
C GLY A 83 -3.74 -20.36 -0.21
N TRP A 84 -2.75 -20.47 -1.04
CA TRP A 84 -2.14 -19.47 -1.91
C TRP A 84 -3.08 -18.82 -2.95
N ARG A 85 -4.38 -19.14 -2.98
CA ARG A 85 -5.28 -18.72 -4.05
C ARG A 85 -6.71 -18.41 -3.61
N LYS A 86 -6.96 -18.24 -2.31
CA LYS A 86 -8.29 -17.83 -1.84
C LYS A 86 -8.31 -16.33 -1.61
N THR A 87 -9.16 -15.63 -2.35
CA THR A 87 -9.46 -14.21 -2.12
C THR A 87 -10.60 -14.04 -1.11
N ASP A 88 -11.26 -15.14 -0.74
CA ASP A 88 -12.31 -15.13 0.28
C ASP A 88 -11.71 -14.74 1.63
N GLY A 89 -12.31 -13.74 2.28
CA GLY A 89 -11.80 -13.18 3.53
C GLY A 89 -10.78 -12.04 3.38
N LEU A 90 -10.33 -11.74 2.18
CA LEU A 90 -9.49 -10.56 1.95
C LEU A 90 -10.30 -9.27 2.08
N HIS A 91 -9.65 -8.22 2.56
CA HIS A 91 -10.22 -6.87 2.51
C HIS A 91 -10.43 -6.46 1.03
N PRO A 92 -11.51 -5.72 0.67
CA PRO A 92 -11.79 -5.32 -0.71
C PRO A 92 -10.60 -4.69 -1.44
N LEU A 93 -9.80 -3.87 -0.77
CA LEU A 93 -8.55 -3.35 -1.34
C LEU A 93 -7.55 -4.45 -1.69
N GLN A 94 -7.33 -5.43 -0.80
CA GLN A 94 -6.41 -6.55 -1.07
C GLN A 94 -6.90 -7.37 -2.26
N LYS A 95 -8.19 -7.68 -2.30
CA LYS A 95 -8.84 -8.41 -3.40
C LYS A 95 -8.68 -7.67 -4.73
N ALA A 96 -9.01 -6.38 -4.76
CA ALA A 96 -8.90 -5.55 -5.95
C ALA A 96 -7.46 -5.46 -6.48
N PHE A 97 -6.46 -5.38 -5.59
CA PHE A 97 -5.04 -5.41 -5.99
C PHE A 97 -4.63 -6.72 -6.65
N VAL A 98 -5.15 -7.85 -6.16
CA VAL A 98 -4.91 -9.17 -6.78
C VAL A 98 -5.60 -9.28 -8.13
N GLU A 99 -6.90 -8.96 -8.20
CA GLU A 99 -7.73 -9.15 -9.39
C GLU A 99 -7.34 -8.22 -10.55
N SER A 100 -6.95 -6.98 -10.26
CA SER A 100 -6.52 -6.01 -11.28
C SER A 100 -5.09 -6.22 -11.78
N GLY A 101 -4.32 -7.12 -11.17
CA GLY A 101 -2.89 -7.29 -11.48
C GLY A 101 -2.03 -6.10 -11.02
N ALA A 102 -2.45 -5.40 -9.96
CA ALA A 102 -1.71 -4.29 -9.36
C ALA A 102 -0.45 -4.73 -8.61
N ILE A 103 -0.25 -6.02 -8.43
CA ILE A 103 0.89 -6.61 -7.73
C ILE A 103 1.86 -7.20 -8.74
N GLN A 104 3.13 -6.77 -8.69
CA GLN A 104 4.22 -7.40 -9.41
C GLN A 104 5.24 -7.98 -8.41
N CYS A 105 6.25 -7.22 -7.97
CA CYS A 105 7.17 -7.72 -6.94
C CYS A 105 6.52 -7.76 -5.54
N GLY A 106 5.45 -7.02 -5.31
CA GLY A 106 4.68 -7.00 -4.05
C GLY A 106 5.28 -6.15 -2.94
N TYR A 107 6.44 -5.52 -3.14
CA TYR A 107 7.15 -4.83 -2.07
C TYR A 107 6.42 -3.58 -1.55
N CYS A 108 5.92 -2.74 -2.46
CA CYS A 108 5.17 -1.52 -2.12
C CYS A 108 3.69 -1.79 -1.79
N THR A 109 3.18 -2.97 -2.10
CA THR A 109 1.74 -3.29 -2.02
C THR A 109 1.13 -3.08 -0.64
N PRO A 110 1.73 -3.55 0.47
CA PRO A 110 1.16 -3.33 1.80
C PRO A 110 0.99 -1.84 2.13
N ALA A 111 1.99 -1.05 1.82
CA ALA A 111 2.00 0.39 2.07
C ALA A 111 0.96 1.13 1.21
N GLN A 112 0.87 0.80 -0.09
CA GLN A 112 -0.15 1.39 -0.98
C GLN A 112 -1.57 1.05 -0.53
N ILE A 113 -1.82 -0.18 -0.09
CA ILE A 113 -3.12 -0.61 0.43
C ILE A 113 -3.48 0.17 1.70
N LEU A 114 -2.54 0.37 2.64
CA LEU A 114 -2.79 1.15 3.86
C LEU A 114 -3.04 2.63 3.55
N ALA A 115 -2.27 3.22 2.64
CA ALA A 115 -2.49 4.60 2.19
C ALA A 115 -3.88 4.77 1.54
N ALA A 116 -4.25 3.85 0.65
CA ALA A 116 -5.57 3.83 0.03
C ALA A 116 -6.69 3.62 1.06
N LYS A 117 -6.49 2.73 2.05
CA LYS A 117 -7.46 2.54 3.15
C LYS A 117 -7.73 3.84 3.88
N SER A 118 -6.68 4.58 4.25
CA SER A 118 -6.85 5.88 4.91
C SER A 118 -7.60 6.90 4.06
N LEU A 119 -7.44 6.87 2.74
CA LEU A 119 -8.24 7.70 1.83
C LEU A 119 -9.71 7.28 1.84
N LEU A 120 -10.01 5.99 1.62
CA LEU A 120 -11.37 5.48 1.49
C LEU A 120 -12.18 5.61 2.78
N GLU A 121 -11.54 5.60 3.95
CA GLU A 121 -12.19 5.89 5.24
C GLU A 121 -12.64 7.34 5.37
N LYS A 122 -11.96 8.27 4.70
CA LYS A 122 -12.28 9.71 4.71
C LYS A 122 -13.19 10.10 3.55
N ASN A 123 -12.93 9.56 2.39
CA ASN A 123 -13.67 9.80 1.15
C ASN A 123 -13.98 8.46 0.46
N PRO A 124 -15.21 7.93 0.65
CA PRO A 124 -15.61 6.66 0.02
C PRO A 124 -15.78 6.77 -1.51
N ASN A 125 -15.85 7.97 -2.07
CA ASN A 125 -15.98 8.20 -3.50
C ASN A 125 -14.86 9.11 -4.03
N PRO A 126 -13.60 8.64 -4.01
CA PRO A 126 -12.47 9.45 -4.44
C PRO A 126 -12.46 9.62 -5.97
N SER A 127 -11.94 10.74 -6.42
CA SER A 127 -11.51 10.90 -7.80
C SER A 127 -10.22 10.13 -8.05
N GLU A 128 -9.91 9.87 -9.32
CA GLU A 128 -8.64 9.23 -9.70
C GLU A 128 -7.43 10.06 -9.23
N GLU A 129 -7.52 11.39 -9.27
CA GLU A 129 -6.45 12.27 -8.81
C GLU A 129 -6.22 12.17 -7.30
N GLU A 130 -7.28 12.12 -6.50
CA GLU A 130 -7.17 11.90 -5.06
C GLU A 130 -6.54 10.54 -4.73
N VAL A 131 -6.86 9.50 -5.52
CA VAL A 131 -6.22 8.18 -5.35
C VAL A 131 -4.73 8.26 -5.69
N ARG A 132 -4.37 8.92 -6.80
CA ARG A 132 -2.97 9.11 -7.19
C ARG A 132 -2.20 9.86 -6.11
N GLU A 133 -2.76 10.92 -5.57
CA GLU A 133 -2.16 11.69 -4.48
C GLU A 133 -1.99 10.84 -3.23
N ALA A 134 -3.02 10.10 -2.82
CA ALA A 134 -2.97 9.27 -1.61
C ALA A 134 -1.87 8.21 -1.63
N ILE A 135 -1.60 7.59 -2.79
CA ILE A 135 -0.55 6.56 -2.92
C ILE A 135 0.80 7.11 -3.39
N SER A 136 0.90 8.41 -3.71
CA SER A 136 2.12 9.04 -4.25
C SER A 136 3.32 8.95 -3.31
N GLY A 137 3.07 8.93 -1.99
CA GLY A 137 4.11 8.78 -0.98
C GLY A 137 4.72 7.38 -0.92
N VAL A 138 4.23 6.41 -1.69
CA VAL A 138 4.74 5.03 -1.71
C VAL A 138 5.34 4.72 -3.07
N LEU A 139 6.66 4.67 -3.16
CA LEU A 139 7.36 4.43 -4.43
C LEU A 139 7.14 3.00 -4.95
N CYS A 140 6.76 2.91 -6.22
CA CYS A 140 6.65 1.66 -6.96
C CYS A 140 7.48 1.74 -8.24
N ARG A 141 8.42 0.81 -8.43
CA ARG A 141 9.27 0.75 -9.63
C ARG A 141 8.66 -0.13 -10.74
N CYS A 142 7.68 -0.95 -10.41
CA CYS A 142 7.22 -2.03 -11.28
C CYS A 142 5.98 -1.66 -12.11
N THR A 143 4.96 -1.05 -11.47
CA THR A 143 3.59 -0.99 -12.02
C THR A 143 3.29 0.26 -12.84
N GLY A 144 4.10 1.30 -12.73
CA GLY A 144 3.78 2.63 -13.30
C GLY A 144 2.51 3.26 -12.69
N TYR A 145 2.04 2.72 -11.56
CA TYR A 145 0.87 3.17 -10.78
C TYR A 145 -0.51 3.01 -11.45
N LEU A 146 -0.59 2.68 -12.72
CA LEU A 146 -1.87 2.57 -13.42
C LEU A 146 -2.78 1.53 -12.76
N LYS A 147 -2.28 0.30 -12.61
CA LYS A 147 -3.05 -0.80 -12.00
C LYS A 147 -3.35 -0.59 -10.51
N PRO A 148 -2.43 -0.10 -9.67
CA PRO A 148 -2.75 0.29 -8.29
C PRO A 148 -3.88 1.32 -8.18
N VAL A 149 -3.88 2.36 -9.00
CA VAL A 149 -4.96 3.36 -9.02
C VAL A 149 -6.30 2.71 -9.40
N GLN A 150 -6.32 1.90 -10.46
CA GLN A 150 -7.51 1.15 -10.87
C GLN A 150 -8.02 0.23 -9.75
N ALA A 151 -7.12 -0.48 -9.05
CA ALA A 151 -7.47 -1.34 -7.93
C ALA A 151 -8.16 -0.56 -6.80
N VAL A 152 -7.67 0.62 -6.46
CA VAL A 152 -8.27 1.46 -5.42
C VAL A 152 -9.65 1.94 -5.85
N MET A 153 -9.82 2.37 -7.11
CA MET A 153 -11.12 2.78 -7.65
C MET A 153 -12.14 1.64 -7.64
N THR A 154 -11.71 0.43 -8.02
CA THR A 154 -12.54 -0.79 -7.97
C THR A 154 -12.96 -1.11 -6.53
N ALA A 155 -12.01 -1.09 -5.59
CA ALA A 155 -12.30 -1.32 -4.18
C ALA A 155 -13.26 -0.28 -3.60
N ALA A 156 -13.12 0.99 -4.00
CA ALA A 156 -14.04 2.06 -3.61
C ALA A 156 -15.47 1.79 -4.08
N ALA A 157 -15.66 1.36 -5.33
CA ALA A 157 -16.96 0.98 -5.87
C ALA A 157 -17.56 -0.22 -5.13
N GLU A 158 -16.77 -1.27 -4.88
CA GLU A 158 -17.21 -2.46 -4.13
C GLU A 158 -17.64 -2.09 -2.70
N LEU A 159 -16.87 -1.23 -2.00
CA LEU A 159 -17.20 -0.78 -0.64
C LEU A 159 -18.49 0.06 -0.56
N ARG A 160 -18.85 0.77 -1.64
CA ARG A 160 -20.12 1.49 -1.73
C ARG A 160 -21.30 0.60 -2.11
N GLY A 161 -21.05 -0.62 -2.56
CA GLY A 161 -22.07 -1.52 -3.08
C GLY A 161 -22.51 -1.21 -4.51
N ASP A 162 -21.70 -0.47 -5.26
CA ASP A 162 -21.92 -0.22 -6.67
C ASP A 162 -21.77 -1.55 -7.45
N GLU A 163 -22.54 -1.72 -8.54
CA GLU A 163 -22.29 -2.84 -9.46
C GLU A 163 -20.84 -2.80 -9.92
N LYS A 164 -20.23 -4.00 -10.14
CA LYS A 164 -18.81 -4.14 -10.48
C LYS A 164 -18.39 -3.04 -11.43
N PHE A 165 -17.48 -2.21 -10.99
CA PHE A 165 -16.79 -1.26 -11.84
C PHE A 165 -15.98 -2.09 -12.84
N ASP A 166 -16.59 -2.37 -13.99
CA ASP A 166 -15.93 -3.05 -15.09
C ASP A 166 -14.89 -2.09 -15.64
N ILE A 167 -13.66 -2.33 -15.26
CA ILE A 167 -12.52 -1.72 -15.95
C ILE A 167 -12.46 -2.41 -17.30
N GLY A 168 -13.36 -2.01 -18.19
CA GLY A 168 -13.34 -2.50 -19.57
C GLY A 168 -11.92 -2.35 -20.11
N ASP A 169 -11.52 -3.24 -21.01
CA ASP A 169 -10.23 -3.24 -21.74
C ASP A 169 -9.88 -1.89 -22.41
N SER A 170 -10.80 -0.91 -22.38
CA SER A 170 -10.65 0.45 -22.89
C SER A 170 -9.67 1.34 -22.09
N GLY A 171 -9.14 0.88 -20.97
CA GLY A 171 -8.11 1.60 -20.20
C GLY A 171 -6.68 1.32 -20.65
N LEU A 172 -6.47 0.41 -21.58
CA LEU A 172 -5.25 0.37 -22.37
C LEU A 172 -5.33 1.55 -23.33
N VAL A 173 -4.73 2.67 -22.97
CA VAL A 173 -4.26 3.62 -23.98
C VAL A 173 -3.49 2.73 -24.95
N ASP A 174 -3.98 2.63 -26.17
CA ASP A 174 -3.32 1.90 -27.25
C ASP A 174 -1.96 2.59 -27.49
N PHE A 175 -0.98 2.23 -26.66
CA PHE A 175 0.40 2.54 -26.90
C PHE A 175 0.85 1.72 -28.09
N ARG A 176 0.32 2.05 -29.27
CA ARG A 176 1.02 1.70 -30.49
C ARG A 176 2.33 2.46 -30.44
N PHE A 177 3.38 1.76 -30.08
CA PHE A 177 4.69 2.20 -30.51
C PHE A 177 4.57 2.46 -32.01
N PRO A 178 4.93 3.67 -32.49
CA PRO A 178 4.98 3.89 -33.91
C PRO A 178 5.78 2.71 -34.49
N SER A 179 5.19 2.01 -35.46
CA SER A 179 5.86 0.90 -36.11
C SER A 179 7.25 1.38 -36.52
N ASN A 180 8.28 0.61 -36.18
CA ASN A 180 9.67 0.91 -36.47
C ASN A 180 9.99 0.88 -37.99
N ASP A 181 8.97 1.06 -38.82
CA ASP A 181 9.04 1.07 -40.29
C ASP A 181 9.41 2.45 -40.89
N SER A 182 9.62 3.45 -40.02
CA SER A 182 10.23 4.70 -40.48
C SER A 182 11.75 4.47 -40.63
N PRO A 183 12.35 4.60 -41.82
CA PRO A 183 13.77 4.43 -41.98
C PRO A 183 14.47 5.51 -41.13
N ILE A 184 15.37 5.05 -40.26
CA ILE A 184 16.24 5.93 -39.46
C ILE A 184 17.09 6.68 -40.50
N ALA A 185 16.87 7.99 -40.61
CA ALA A 185 17.74 8.84 -41.47
C ALA A 185 19.18 8.70 -40.94
N PRO A 186 20.16 8.47 -41.83
CA PRO A 186 21.57 8.43 -41.44
C PRO A 186 21.97 9.77 -40.83
N PRO A 187 22.85 9.79 -39.82
CA PRO A 187 23.37 11.04 -39.29
C PRO A 187 24.10 11.80 -40.40
N ASP A 188 23.77 13.08 -40.52
CA ASP A 188 24.42 13.97 -41.45
C ASP A 188 25.94 13.96 -41.21
N SER A 189 26.69 13.69 -42.27
CA SER A 189 28.16 13.68 -42.35
C SER A 189 28.73 15.11 -42.42
#